data_686ff2ba261fb71c3112bf9c93d9f24f
#
_entry.id   686ff2ba261fb71c3112bf9c93d9f24f
#
_cell.length_a   1.000
_cell.length_b   1.000
_cell.length_c   1.000
_cell.angle_alpha   90.00
_cell.angle_beta   90.00
_cell.angle_gamma   90.00
#
_symmetry.space_group_name_H-M   'P 1'
#
loop_
_entity.id
_entity.type
_entity.pdbx_description
1 polymer ?
#
loop_
_entity_poly.entity_id
_entity_poly.type
_entity_poly.pdbx_seq_one_letter_code
_entity_poly.pdbx_strand_id
1 'polypeptide(L)'
;MGEPHTLPALEVRDLGLQIGGARILQGVSLAVGQGEMLGVIGPNGAGKTTLFNLVSGIHRPTSGSVLLEGADVTSTSVAARARAGLGRTFQTSSLFPRLSVRENVRLAAQGRLGGALSVLRFPRRGDAATREADRHLGTVGLVRRAEVAAGDLSHGDKRKLEIAVLLATEPRVVLLDEPMAGVSSADVPGLVEVIRDLHATGCTVLMVEHHMDVVLGLVDRVAVMHHGELLACDTPDAVMADPTVQSAYLGVTAGEAA
;
A
#
# COMPACT_ATOMS: atom_id res chain seq x y z
N MET A 1 26.74 -23.52 0.63
CA MET A 1 26.23 -22.73 1.76
C MET A 1 24.93 -22.14 1.25
N GLY A 2 23.76 -22.67 1.70
CA GLY A 2 22.47 -22.17 1.28
C GLY A 2 22.27 -20.76 1.83
N GLU A 3 21.83 -19.85 0.98
CA GLU A 3 21.39 -18.53 1.43
C GLU A 3 20.29 -18.71 2.50
N PRO A 4 20.30 -17.93 3.57
CA PRO A 4 19.22 -17.98 4.54
C PRO A 4 17.93 -17.64 3.79
N HIS A 5 17.00 -18.60 3.68
CA HIS A 5 15.66 -18.34 3.18
C HIS A 5 14.97 -17.38 4.15
N THR A 6 15.13 -16.09 3.91
CA THR A 6 14.35 -15.07 4.62
C THR A 6 12.89 -15.24 4.19
N LEU A 7 12.01 -15.41 5.19
CA LEU A 7 10.57 -15.51 4.93
C LEU A 7 10.08 -14.23 4.23
N PRO A 8 9.21 -14.35 3.21
CA PRO A 8 8.57 -13.19 2.60
C PRO A 8 7.86 -12.34 3.67
N ALA A 9 7.87 -11.02 3.50
CA ALA A 9 7.11 -10.11 4.35
C ALA A 9 5.61 -10.29 4.16
N LEU A 10 5.19 -10.52 2.89
CA LEU A 10 3.82 -10.84 2.50
C LEU A 10 3.85 -12.00 1.51
N GLU A 11 2.99 -12.99 1.71
CA GLU A 11 2.81 -14.09 0.77
C GLU A 11 1.33 -14.37 0.57
N VAL A 12 0.96 -14.60 -0.66
CA VAL A 12 -0.39 -14.98 -1.09
C VAL A 12 -0.27 -16.32 -1.82
N ARG A 13 -1.04 -17.33 -1.40
CA ARG A 13 -1.01 -18.68 -1.96
C ARG A 13 -2.38 -19.07 -2.48
N ASP A 14 -2.48 -19.35 -3.78
CA ASP A 14 -3.67 -19.83 -4.49
C ASP A 14 -4.95 -19.05 -4.13
N LEU A 15 -4.81 -17.72 -3.97
CA LEU A 15 -5.87 -16.85 -3.48
C LEU A 15 -6.99 -16.74 -4.51
N GLY A 16 -8.19 -17.12 -4.13
CA GLY A 16 -9.38 -17.05 -4.97
C GLY A 16 -10.53 -16.33 -4.28
N LEU A 17 -11.34 -15.65 -5.08
CA LEU A 17 -12.61 -15.06 -4.64
C LEU A 17 -13.69 -15.27 -5.69
N GLN A 18 -14.81 -15.84 -5.24
CA GLN A 18 -16.03 -15.99 -6.02
C GLN A 18 -17.19 -15.26 -5.35
N ILE A 19 -17.93 -14.46 -6.10
CA ILE A 19 -19.11 -13.71 -5.64
C ILE A 19 -20.26 -13.99 -6.60
N GLY A 20 -21.39 -14.53 -6.09
CA GLY A 20 -22.58 -14.78 -6.89
C GLY A 20 -22.35 -15.62 -8.15
N GLY A 21 -21.39 -16.56 -8.11
CA GLY A 21 -21.02 -17.38 -9.27
C GLY A 21 -19.91 -16.80 -10.16
N ALA A 22 -19.64 -15.49 -10.07
CA ALA A 22 -18.55 -14.84 -10.80
C ALA A 22 -17.20 -15.09 -10.09
N ARG A 23 -16.20 -15.57 -10.84
CA ARG A 23 -14.82 -15.68 -10.35
C ARG A 23 -14.12 -14.34 -10.50
N ILE A 24 -13.81 -13.69 -9.38
CA ILE A 24 -13.15 -12.38 -9.34
C ILE A 24 -11.64 -12.52 -9.27
N LEU A 25 -11.15 -13.52 -8.49
CA LEU A 25 -9.74 -13.93 -8.44
C LEU A 25 -9.65 -15.43 -8.57
N GLN A 26 -8.62 -15.92 -9.27
CA GLN A 26 -8.45 -17.30 -9.64
C GLN A 26 -7.00 -17.75 -9.36
N GLY A 27 -6.76 -18.31 -8.14
CA GLY A 27 -5.49 -18.95 -7.81
C GLY A 27 -4.28 -18.00 -7.82
N VAL A 28 -4.45 -16.74 -7.42
CA VAL A 28 -3.35 -15.78 -7.39
C VAL A 28 -2.33 -16.17 -6.33
N SER A 29 -1.08 -16.38 -6.75
CA SER A 29 0.05 -16.68 -5.86
C SER A 29 1.18 -15.69 -6.12
N LEU A 30 1.62 -14.97 -5.08
CA LEU A 30 2.74 -14.05 -5.14
C LEU A 30 3.42 -13.94 -3.78
N ALA A 31 4.71 -13.64 -3.79
CA ALA A 31 5.49 -13.35 -2.59
C ALA A 31 6.22 -12.01 -2.75
N VAL A 32 6.23 -11.23 -1.67
CA VAL A 32 6.94 -9.96 -1.57
C VAL A 32 8.00 -10.10 -0.50
N GLY A 33 9.24 -9.85 -0.86
CA GLY A 33 10.40 -9.91 0.04
C GLY A 33 10.35 -8.82 1.12
N GLN A 34 11.16 -9.00 2.16
CA GLN A 34 11.30 -7.95 3.17
C GLN A 34 12.02 -6.73 2.57
N GLY A 35 11.45 -5.55 2.77
CA GLY A 35 11.98 -4.31 2.20
C GLY A 35 11.86 -4.21 0.68
N GLU A 36 11.08 -5.08 0.01
CA GLU A 36 10.78 -5.01 -1.42
C GLU A 36 9.63 -4.04 -1.70
N MET A 37 9.71 -3.32 -2.83
CA MET A 37 8.59 -2.55 -3.37
C MET A 37 8.05 -3.26 -4.62
N LEU A 38 6.82 -3.79 -4.52
CA LEU A 38 6.13 -4.48 -5.60
C LEU A 38 4.99 -3.63 -6.14
N GLY A 39 5.02 -3.34 -7.45
CA GLY A 39 3.91 -2.71 -8.17
C GLY A 39 2.91 -3.75 -8.66
N VAL A 40 1.62 -3.51 -8.49
CA VAL A 40 0.55 -4.33 -9.07
C VAL A 40 -0.15 -3.53 -10.14
N ILE A 41 -0.03 -3.98 -11.38
CA ILE A 41 -0.62 -3.32 -12.55
C ILE A 41 -1.63 -4.26 -13.25
N GLY A 42 -2.41 -3.71 -14.15
CA GLY A 42 -3.41 -4.46 -14.92
C GLY A 42 -4.57 -3.57 -15.34
N PRO A 43 -5.37 -3.96 -16.33
CA PRO A 43 -6.52 -3.20 -16.78
C PRO A 43 -7.59 -3.05 -15.67
N ASN A 44 -8.57 -2.19 -15.92
CA ASN A 44 -9.73 -2.07 -15.03
C ASN A 44 -10.48 -3.40 -14.99
N GLY A 45 -10.87 -3.84 -13.78
CA GLY A 45 -11.52 -5.14 -13.60
C GLY A 45 -10.57 -6.32 -13.51
N ALA A 46 -9.24 -6.13 -13.60
CA ALA A 46 -8.25 -7.22 -13.47
C ALA A 46 -8.19 -7.88 -12.08
N GLY A 47 -8.85 -7.31 -11.06
CA GLY A 47 -8.86 -7.88 -9.71
C GLY A 47 -7.89 -7.23 -8.71
N LYS A 48 -7.17 -6.18 -9.08
CA LYS A 48 -6.16 -5.50 -8.24
C LYS A 48 -6.72 -5.05 -6.87
N THR A 49 -7.79 -4.26 -6.88
CA THR A 49 -8.46 -3.80 -5.65
C THR A 49 -9.02 -4.96 -4.84
N THR A 50 -9.48 -6.03 -5.52
CA THR A 50 -9.95 -7.25 -4.85
C THR A 50 -8.79 -7.95 -4.13
N LEU A 51 -7.63 -8.10 -4.77
CA LEU A 51 -6.43 -8.63 -4.14
C LEU A 51 -6.08 -7.84 -2.87
N PHE A 52 -6.06 -6.50 -2.96
CA PHE A 52 -5.81 -5.63 -1.80
C PHE A 52 -6.84 -5.79 -0.69
N ASN A 53 -8.12 -5.96 -1.04
CA ASN A 53 -9.20 -6.19 -0.07
C ASN A 53 -9.05 -7.54 0.65
N LEU A 54 -8.59 -8.57 -0.05
CA LEU A 54 -8.31 -9.88 0.54
C LEU A 54 -7.06 -9.83 1.43
N VAL A 55 -5.97 -9.22 0.97
CA VAL A 55 -4.73 -9.06 1.74
C VAL A 55 -4.95 -8.23 2.98
N SER A 56 -5.77 -7.18 2.94
CA SER A 56 -6.08 -6.33 4.11
C SER A 56 -7.13 -6.92 5.04
N GLY A 57 -7.85 -7.97 4.63
CA GLY A 57 -8.89 -8.62 5.44
C GLY A 57 -10.25 -7.93 5.39
N ILE A 58 -10.47 -7.01 4.46
CA ILE A 58 -11.78 -6.39 4.19
C ILE A 58 -12.75 -7.44 3.63
N HIS A 59 -12.25 -8.29 2.75
CA HIS A 59 -12.97 -9.46 2.27
C HIS A 59 -12.28 -10.74 2.70
N ARG A 60 -13.04 -11.83 2.83
CA ARG A 60 -12.50 -13.16 3.04
C ARG A 60 -12.36 -13.88 1.69
N PRO A 61 -11.24 -14.54 1.41
CA PRO A 61 -11.11 -15.36 0.22
C PRO A 61 -12.03 -16.58 0.28
N THR A 62 -12.40 -17.11 -0.87
CA THR A 62 -13.11 -18.40 -1.00
C THR A 62 -12.14 -19.57 -1.02
N SER A 63 -10.88 -19.34 -1.40
CA SER A 63 -9.79 -20.31 -1.39
C SER A 63 -8.45 -19.63 -1.21
N GLY A 64 -7.44 -20.41 -0.86
CA GLY A 64 -6.08 -19.94 -0.67
C GLY A 64 -5.83 -19.26 0.69
N SER A 65 -4.66 -18.69 0.83
CA SER A 65 -4.21 -18.10 2.10
C SER A 65 -3.39 -16.84 1.90
N VAL A 66 -3.37 -15.99 2.95
CA VAL A 66 -2.56 -14.79 3.09
C VAL A 66 -1.67 -14.95 4.31
N LEU A 67 -0.35 -14.82 4.13
CA LEU A 67 0.63 -14.92 5.20
C LEU A 67 1.37 -13.59 5.35
N LEU A 68 1.57 -13.14 6.59
CA LEU A 68 2.45 -12.04 6.94
C LEU A 68 3.63 -12.61 7.74
N GLU A 69 4.84 -12.44 7.21
CA GLU A 69 6.07 -12.99 7.82
C GLU A 69 5.94 -14.48 8.19
N GLY A 70 5.28 -15.25 7.33
CA GLY A 70 5.02 -16.66 7.52
C GLY A 70 3.82 -17.01 8.42
N ALA A 71 3.23 -16.04 9.13
CA ALA A 71 2.03 -16.25 9.94
C ALA A 71 0.77 -16.16 9.07
N ASP A 72 -0.09 -17.19 9.11
CA ASP A 72 -1.37 -17.19 8.41
C ASP A 72 -2.34 -16.19 9.05
N VAL A 73 -2.73 -15.19 8.26
CA VAL A 73 -3.68 -14.15 8.65
C VAL A 73 -5.00 -14.20 7.89
N THR A 74 -5.23 -15.26 7.12
CA THR A 74 -6.36 -15.41 6.19
C THR A 74 -7.70 -15.13 6.84
N SER A 75 -7.93 -15.68 8.04
CA SER A 75 -9.18 -15.54 8.77
C SER A 75 -9.21 -14.38 9.78
N THR A 76 -8.11 -13.64 9.91
CA THR A 76 -8.01 -12.56 10.90
C THR A 76 -8.71 -11.28 10.46
N SER A 77 -9.12 -10.45 11.43
CA SER A 77 -9.74 -9.16 11.15
C SER A 77 -8.72 -8.12 10.66
N VAL A 78 -9.22 -7.06 9.99
CA VAL A 78 -8.39 -5.89 9.59
C VAL A 78 -7.58 -5.36 10.77
N ALA A 79 -8.20 -5.19 11.94
CA ALA A 79 -7.52 -4.69 13.14
C ALA A 79 -6.43 -5.66 13.65
N ALA A 80 -6.61 -6.97 13.50
CA ALA A 80 -5.59 -7.95 13.85
C ALA A 80 -4.41 -7.88 12.88
N ARG A 81 -4.66 -7.76 11.57
CA ARG A 81 -3.59 -7.58 10.56
C ARG A 81 -2.83 -6.27 10.75
N ALA A 82 -3.53 -5.19 11.12
CA ALA A 82 -2.89 -3.92 11.45
C ALA A 82 -1.93 -4.08 12.64
N ARG A 83 -2.35 -4.77 13.72
CA ARG A 83 -1.45 -5.10 14.84
C ARG A 83 -0.32 -6.04 14.48
N ALA A 84 -0.50 -6.87 13.44
CA ALA A 84 0.55 -7.70 12.87
C ALA A 84 1.49 -6.93 11.92
N GLY A 85 1.35 -5.61 11.81
CA GLY A 85 2.23 -4.76 11.04
C GLY A 85 1.81 -4.52 9.59
N LEU A 86 0.56 -4.81 9.20
CA LEU A 86 0.03 -4.48 7.88
C LEU A 86 -0.65 -3.12 7.91
N GLY A 87 -0.11 -2.14 7.20
CA GLY A 87 -0.72 -0.85 6.95
C GLY A 87 -1.40 -0.77 5.58
N ARG A 88 -2.44 0.02 5.45
CA ARG A 88 -3.08 0.29 4.15
C ARG A 88 -3.58 1.73 4.07
N THR A 89 -3.34 2.39 2.92
CA THR A 89 -4.09 3.58 2.54
C THR A 89 -5.43 3.18 1.93
N PHE A 90 -6.46 4.00 2.13
CA PHE A 90 -7.78 3.75 1.57
C PHE A 90 -8.07 4.76 0.46
N GLN A 91 -8.83 4.36 -0.56
CA GLN A 91 -9.29 5.26 -1.63
C GLN A 91 -10.13 6.43 -1.07
N THR A 92 -10.89 6.19 0.01
CA THR A 92 -11.58 7.25 0.75
C THR A 92 -10.68 7.74 1.87
N SER A 93 -10.43 9.04 1.91
CA SER A 93 -9.58 9.66 2.93
C SER A 93 -10.03 9.29 4.34
N SER A 94 -9.14 8.67 5.11
CA SER A 94 -9.37 8.28 6.51
C SER A 94 -8.96 9.38 7.49
N LEU A 95 -8.77 10.61 7.00
CA LEU A 95 -8.37 11.75 7.81
C LEU A 95 -9.55 12.31 8.59
N PHE A 96 -9.26 12.86 9.77
CA PHE A 96 -10.19 13.67 10.53
C PHE A 96 -10.13 15.12 10.04
N PRO A 97 -11.05 15.58 9.17
CA PRO A 97 -10.88 16.83 8.44
C PRO A 97 -10.91 18.07 9.34
N ARG A 98 -11.55 17.99 10.50
CA ARG A 98 -11.65 19.08 11.48
C ARG A 98 -10.47 19.14 12.46
N LEU A 99 -9.65 18.10 12.49
CA LEU A 99 -8.44 18.08 13.32
C LEU A 99 -7.27 18.66 12.53
N SER A 100 -6.28 19.19 13.26
CA SER A 100 -5.05 19.64 12.61
C SER A 100 -4.28 18.48 11.98
N VAL A 101 -3.40 18.81 11.04
CA VAL A 101 -2.46 17.88 10.39
C VAL A 101 -1.67 17.10 11.45
N ARG A 102 -1.12 17.79 12.46
CA ARG A 102 -0.39 17.16 13.57
C ARG A 102 -1.27 16.21 14.36
N GLU A 103 -2.49 16.61 14.67
CA GLU A 103 -3.38 15.81 15.51
C GLU A 103 -3.82 14.51 14.83
N ASN A 104 -4.00 14.52 13.49
CA ASN A 104 -4.24 13.29 12.73
C ASN A 104 -3.11 12.27 12.91
N VAL A 105 -1.86 12.69 12.76
CA VAL A 105 -0.68 11.81 12.91
C VAL A 105 -0.49 11.41 14.38
N ARG A 106 -0.69 12.37 15.31
CA ARG A 106 -0.57 12.11 16.76
C ARG A 106 -1.52 11.02 17.24
N LEU A 107 -2.77 11.00 16.76
CA LEU A 107 -3.75 9.97 17.12
C LEU A 107 -3.30 8.58 16.67
N ALA A 108 -2.71 8.45 15.49
CA ALA A 108 -2.17 7.19 15.00
C ALA A 108 -0.99 6.72 15.87
N ALA A 109 -0.04 7.60 16.17
CA ALA A 109 1.09 7.33 17.06
C ALA A 109 0.62 6.94 18.48
N GLN A 110 -0.39 7.62 19.00
CA GLN A 110 -0.97 7.31 20.32
C GLN A 110 -1.61 5.91 20.36
N GLY A 111 -2.31 5.52 19.27
CA GLY A 111 -2.91 4.19 19.14
C GLY A 111 -1.86 3.09 19.24
N ARG A 112 -0.69 3.26 18.60
CA ARG A 112 0.45 2.35 18.65
C ARG A 112 1.08 2.28 20.04
N LEU A 113 1.30 3.42 20.68
CA LEU A 113 1.94 3.52 22.01
C LEU A 113 1.09 2.96 23.16
N GLY A 114 -0.08 2.34 22.86
CA GLY A 114 -0.92 1.70 23.87
C GLY A 114 -1.78 2.66 24.68
N GLY A 115 -1.92 3.91 24.24
CA GLY A 115 -2.67 4.95 24.90
C GLY A 115 -4.18 4.97 24.63
N ALA A 116 -4.80 3.87 24.21
CA ALA A 116 -6.22 3.84 23.86
C ALA A 116 -7.16 4.29 25.02
N LEU A 117 -6.77 4.09 26.27
CA LEU A 117 -7.46 4.62 27.44
C LEU A 117 -7.04 6.06 27.80
N SER A 118 -6.06 6.61 27.11
CA SER A 118 -5.48 7.95 27.36
C SER A 118 -6.19 9.06 26.57
N VAL A 119 -7.35 8.80 25.95
CA VAL A 119 -8.22 9.83 25.33
C VAL A 119 -8.60 10.93 26.32
N LEU A 120 -8.53 10.65 27.63
CA LEU A 120 -8.73 11.62 28.70
C LEU A 120 -7.48 12.45 29.06
N ARG A 121 -6.31 12.12 28.51
CA ARG A 121 -5.11 12.95 28.64
C ARG A 121 -5.08 13.96 27.52
N PHE A 122 -5.30 15.22 27.85
CA PHE A 122 -5.11 16.32 26.91
C PHE A 122 -3.70 16.26 26.28
N PRO A 123 -3.61 16.43 24.96
CA PRO A 123 -2.31 16.46 24.27
C PRO A 123 -1.42 17.53 24.91
N ARG A 124 -0.22 17.14 25.35
CA ARG A 124 0.79 18.08 25.84
C ARG A 124 1.84 18.26 24.75
N ARG A 125 2.20 19.52 24.48
CA ARG A 125 3.38 19.81 23.65
C ARG A 125 4.57 19.06 24.28
N GLY A 126 5.16 18.09 23.52
CA GLY A 126 6.32 17.32 23.94
C GLY A 126 5.99 15.93 24.53
N ASP A 127 4.76 15.42 24.49
CA ASP A 127 4.52 14.00 24.74
C ASP A 127 5.10 13.13 23.61
N ALA A 128 5.25 11.82 23.85
CA ALA A 128 5.86 10.90 22.91
C ALA A 128 5.10 10.86 21.56
N ALA A 129 3.76 10.85 21.59
CA ALA A 129 2.94 10.80 20.39
C ALA A 129 3.07 12.07 19.56
N THR A 130 3.19 13.25 20.20
CA THR A 130 3.43 14.51 19.50
C THR A 130 4.79 14.56 18.84
N ARG A 131 5.85 14.09 19.53
CA ARG A 131 7.20 14.00 18.92
C ARG A 131 7.23 13.07 17.72
N GLU A 132 6.56 11.91 17.81
CA GLU A 132 6.44 10.99 16.68
C GLU A 132 5.67 11.65 15.52
N ALA A 133 4.57 12.35 15.81
CA ALA A 133 3.83 13.08 14.80
C ALA A 133 4.71 14.12 14.08
N ASP A 134 5.46 14.93 14.83
CA ASP A 134 6.34 15.93 14.24
C ASP A 134 7.45 15.31 13.40
N ARG A 135 8.00 14.14 13.81
CA ARG A 135 8.97 13.37 13.03
C ARG A 135 8.39 12.93 11.68
N HIS A 136 7.20 12.30 11.68
CA HIS A 136 6.57 11.83 10.44
C HIS A 136 6.10 12.98 9.54
N LEU A 137 5.66 14.09 10.12
CA LEU A 137 5.38 15.31 9.36
C LEU A 137 6.65 15.88 8.70
N GLY A 138 7.81 15.71 9.34
CA GLY A 138 9.12 16.02 8.75
C GLY A 138 9.39 15.19 7.50
N THR A 139 9.19 13.86 7.59
CA THR A 139 9.39 12.92 6.49
C THR A 139 8.53 13.27 5.26
N VAL A 140 7.26 13.64 5.47
CA VAL A 140 6.35 13.96 4.35
C VAL A 140 6.33 15.45 3.95
N GLY A 141 7.16 16.30 4.58
CA GLY A 141 7.29 17.73 4.25
C GLY A 141 6.11 18.60 4.71
N LEU A 142 5.31 18.16 5.70
CA LEU A 142 4.12 18.88 6.18
C LEU A 142 4.31 19.65 7.49
N VAL A 143 5.53 19.80 8.02
CA VAL A 143 5.80 20.48 9.30
C VAL A 143 5.23 21.90 9.33
N ARG A 144 5.36 22.66 8.25
CA ARG A 144 4.85 24.04 8.17
C ARG A 144 3.32 24.13 8.19
N ARG A 145 2.62 23.04 7.91
CA ARG A 145 1.16 22.94 7.90
C ARG A 145 0.61 22.20 9.12
N ALA A 146 1.44 21.89 10.11
CA ALA A 146 1.09 21.06 11.26
C ALA A 146 -0.17 21.52 11.99
N GLU A 147 -0.42 22.82 12.07
CA GLU A 147 -1.58 23.43 12.76
C GLU A 147 -2.77 23.67 11.84
N VAL A 148 -2.64 23.47 10.52
CA VAL A 148 -3.73 23.63 9.54
C VAL A 148 -4.72 22.49 9.73
N ALA A 149 -6.01 22.74 9.55
CA ALA A 149 -7.01 21.69 9.54
C ALA A 149 -6.79 20.76 8.32
N ALA A 150 -6.85 19.44 8.54
CA ALA A 150 -6.60 18.48 7.46
C ALA A 150 -7.56 18.64 6.27
N GLY A 151 -8.79 19.12 6.53
CA GLY A 151 -9.78 19.41 5.49
C GLY A 151 -9.34 20.48 4.49
N ASP A 152 -8.51 21.42 4.93
CA ASP A 152 -8.08 22.59 4.15
C ASP A 152 -6.82 22.32 3.29
N LEU A 153 -6.26 21.12 3.38
CA LEU A 153 -5.11 20.71 2.56
C LEU A 153 -5.50 20.48 1.09
N SER A 154 -4.53 20.68 0.19
CA SER A 154 -4.63 20.21 -1.20
C SER A 154 -4.75 18.67 -1.26
N HIS A 155 -5.18 18.12 -2.40
CA HIS A 155 -5.24 16.66 -2.57
C HIS A 155 -3.87 16.00 -2.39
N GLY A 156 -2.80 16.57 -2.93
CA GLY A 156 -1.44 16.08 -2.76
C GLY A 156 -0.98 16.08 -1.31
N ASP A 157 -1.24 17.18 -0.58
CA ASP A 157 -0.90 17.25 0.86
C ASP A 157 -1.74 16.30 1.71
N LYS A 158 -3.01 16.05 1.34
CA LYS A 158 -3.84 15.02 1.99
C LYS A 158 -3.25 13.64 1.81
N ARG A 159 -2.76 13.29 0.61
CA ARG A 159 -2.07 12.01 0.36
C ARG A 159 -0.78 11.88 1.17
N LYS A 160 0.02 12.95 1.26
CA LYS A 160 1.20 12.99 2.13
C LYS A 160 0.82 12.79 3.60
N LEU A 161 -0.25 13.43 4.05
CA LEU A 161 -0.74 13.27 5.42
C LEU A 161 -1.23 11.83 5.71
N GLU A 162 -1.91 11.18 4.76
CA GLU A 162 -2.32 9.77 4.87
C GLU A 162 -1.11 8.85 5.04
N ILE A 163 -0.02 9.10 4.30
CA ILE A 163 1.25 8.35 4.46
C ILE A 163 1.86 8.65 5.84
N ALA A 164 1.85 9.90 6.32
CA ALA A 164 2.35 10.23 7.65
C ALA A 164 1.56 9.53 8.78
N VAL A 165 0.23 9.47 8.66
CA VAL A 165 -0.66 8.72 9.57
C VAL A 165 -0.32 7.23 9.55
N LEU A 166 -0.07 6.67 8.37
CA LEU A 166 0.32 5.28 8.18
C LEU A 166 1.70 5.01 8.82
N LEU A 167 2.71 5.85 8.55
CA LEU A 167 4.05 5.75 9.14
C LEU A 167 4.01 5.77 10.68
N ALA A 168 3.12 6.57 11.27
CA ALA A 168 2.98 6.67 12.72
C ALA A 168 2.48 5.38 13.39
N THR A 169 1.95 4.42 12.62
CA THR A 169 1.61 3.07 13.09
C THR A 169 2.80 2.10 13.03
N GLU A 170 3.94 2.50 12.46
CA GLU A 170 5.14 1.67 12.23
C GLU A 170 4.82 0.34 11.53
N PRO A 171 4.23 0.38 10.34
CA PRO A 171 3.91 -0.84 9.61
C PRO A 171 5.18 -1.49 9.05
N ARG A 172 5.18 -2.82 8.96
CA ARG A 172 6.24 -3.59 8.27
C ARG A 172 5.91 -3.82 6.81
N VAL A 173 4.63 -3.95 6.50
CA VAL A 173 4.10 -4.08 5.14
C VAL A 173 3.05 -3.00 4.92
N VAL A 174 3.15 -2.28 3.81
CA VAL A 174 2.24 -1.20 3.43
C VAL A 174 1.56 -1.51 2.09
N LEU A 175 0.25 -1.36 2.07
CA LEU A 175 -0.55 -1.40 0.84
C LEU A 175 -0.91 0.03 0.43
N LEU A 176 -0.42 0.49 -0.72
CA LEU A 176 -0.76 1.78 -1.31
C LEU A 176 -1.72 1.56 -2.49
N ASP A 177 -2.97 2.00 -2.32
CA ASP A 177 -4.03 1.80 -3.31
C ASP A 177 -4.24 3.11 -4.08
N GLU A 178 -3.71 3.19 -5.29
CA GLU A 178 -3.75 4.34 -6.20
C GLU A 178 -3.35 5.66 -5.51
N PRO A 179 -2.14 5.74 -4.91
CA PRO A 179 -1.73 6.91 -4.14
C PRO A 179 -1.70 8.20 -4.96
N MET A 180 -1.51 8.13 -6.29
CA MET A 180 -1.49 9.29 -7.18
C MET A 180 -2.88 9.73 -7.65
N ALA A 181 -3.95 8.97 -7.34
CA ALA A 181 -5.30 9.29 -7.81
C ALA A 181 -5.77 10.67 -7.28
N GLY A 182 -6.17 11.54 -8.21
CA GLY A 182 -6.64 12.90 -7.89
C GLY A 182 -5.55 13.90 -7.49
N VAL A 183 -4.28 13.51 -7.53
CA VAL A 183 -3.13 14.40 -7.29
C VAL A 183 -2.80 15.14 -8.59
N SER A 184 -2.51 16.45 -8.48
CA SER A 184 -2.10 17.24 -9.64
C SER A 184 -0.73 16.76 -10.16
N SER A 185 -0.49 16.86 -11.47
CA SER A 185 0.80 16.49 -12.07
C SER A 185 2.00 17.21 -11.43
N ALA A 186 1.78 18.43 -10.95
CA ALA A 186 2.81 19.21 -10.24
C ALA A 186 3.16 18.63 -8.85
N ASP A 187 2.22 17.97 -8.19
CA ASP A 187 2.40 17.41 -6.85
C ASP A 187 2.90 15.96 -6.87
N VAL A 188 2.74 15.23 -7.99
CA VAL A 188 3.16 13.82 -8.14
C VAL A 188 4.63 13.61 -7.78
N PRO A 189 5.61 14.41 -8.28
CA PRO A 189 7.01 14.18 -7.93
C PRO A 189 7.27 14.23 -6.42
N GLY A 190 6.65 15.18 -5.72
CA GLY A 190 6.78 15.29 -4.27
C GLY A 190 6.12 14.15 -3.50
N LEU A 191 5.11 13.47 -4.06
CA LEU A 191 4.51 12.29 -3.48
C LEU A 191 5.36 11.04 -3.74
N VAL A 192 5.96 10.94 -4.93
CA VAL A 192 6.92 9.87 -5.28
C VAL A 192 8.10 9.88 -4.29
N GLU A 193 8.67 11.05 -3.99
CA GLU A 193 9.75 11.15 -3.00
C GLU A 193 9.29 10.66 -1.61
N VAL A 194 8.09 11.01 -1.16
CA VAL A 194 7.54 10.53 0.12
C VAL A 194 7.40 8.99 0.13
N ILE A 195 7.03 8.38 -1.00
CA ILE A 195 6.93 6.91 -1.11
C ILE A 195 8.33 6.27 -1.12
N ARG A 196 9.32 6.89 -1.77
CA ARG A 196 10.72 6.46 -1.70
C ARG A 196 11.28 6.53 -0.28
N ASP A 197 11.01 7.63 0.42
CA ASP A 197 11.42 7.80 1.81
C ASP A 197 10.78 6.74 2.72
N LEU A 198 9.48 6.43 2.52
CA LEU A 198 8.80 5.32 3.21
C LEU A 198 9.53 3.99 2.96
N HIS A 199 9.82 3.67 1.70
CA HIS A 199 10.53 2.43 1.32
C HIS A 199 11.95 2.40 1.90
N ALA A 200 12.67 3.52 1.88
CA ALA A 200 14.02 3.65 2.43
C ALA A 200 14.09 3.38 3.96
N THR A 201 12.96 3.41 4.67
CA THR A 201 12.91 2.97 6.08
C THR A 201 13.02 1.45 6.25
N GLY A 202 13.07 0.67 5.16
CA GLY A 202 13.05 -0.79 5.15
C GLY A 202 11.64 -1.38 5.16
N CYS A 203 10.61 -0.56 4.98
CA CYS A 203 9.22 -1.00 4.88
C CYS A 203 8.97 -1.71 3.55
N THR A 204 8.33 -2.87 3.60
CA THR A 204 7.85 -3.58 2.39
C THR A 204 6.62 -2.88 1.83
N VAL A 205 6.59 -2.59 0.54
CA VAL A 205 5.51 -1.85 -0.10
C VAL A 205 4.86 -2.67 -1.21
N LEU A 206 3.55 -2.79 -1.17
CA LEU A 206 2.74 -3.27 -2.29
C LEU A 206 1.89 -2.11 -2.79
N MET A 207 2.03 -1.73 -4.06
CA MET A 207 1.36 -0.56 -4.62
C MET A 207 0.54 -0.90 -5.86
N VAL A 208 -0.71 -0.47 -5.90
CA VAL A 208 -1.53 -0.45 -7.14
C VAL A 208 -1.46 0.94 -7.72
N GLU A 209 -1.12 1.05 -9.00
CA GLU A 209 -1.11 2.32 -9.74
C GLU A 209 -1.44 2.13 -11.22
N HIS A 210 -1.91 3.20 -11.85
CA HIS A 210 -2.19 3.26 -13.28
C HIS A 210 -1.17 4.10 -14.06
N HIS A 211 -0.36 4.89 -13.37
CA HIS A 211 0.70 5.71 -13.96
C HIS A 211 1.95 4.86 -14.16
N MET A 212 2.03 4.20 -15.33
CA MET A 212 3.10 3.22 -15.63
C MET A 212 4.50 3.80 -15.44
N ASP A 213 4.75 5.01 -15.96
CA ASP A 213 6.06 5.66 -15.84
C ASP A 213 6.51 5.83 -14.38
N VAL A 214 5.55 6.13 -13.48
CA VAL A 214 5.83 6.25 -12.05
C VAL A 214 6.13 4.89 -11.44
N VAL A 215 5.30 3.87 -11.75
CA VAL A 215 5.47 2.52 -11.21
C VAL A 215 6.82 1.95 -11.63
N LEU A 216 7.09 1.92 -12.94
CA LEU A 216 8.31 1.31 -13.50
C LEU A 216 9.60 1.97 -12.99
N GLY A 217 9.55 3.28 -12.67
CA GLY A 217 10.69 4.02 -12.10
C GLY A 217 10.83 3.95 -10.58
N LEU A 218 9.90 3.25 -9.88
CA LEU A 218 9.84 3.27 -8.42
C LEU A 218 9.97 1.88 -7.78
N VAL A 219 9.50 0.83 -8.46
CA VAL A 219 9.35 -0.50 -7.87
C VAL A 219 10.50 -1.45 -8.25
N ASP A 220 10.78 -2.42 -7.38
CA ASP A 220 11.78 -3.47 -7.63
C ASP A 220 11.23 -4.54 -8.58
N ARG A 221 9.94 -4.89 -8.43
CA ARG A 221 9.24 -5.85 -9.29
C ARG A 221 7.83 -5.39 -9.60
N VAL A 222 7.29 -5.93 -10.68
CA VAL A 222 5.92 -5.66 -11.15
C VAL A 222 5.15 -6.97 -11.26
N ALA A 223 3.98 -7.02 -10.64
CA ALA A 223 2.99 -8.07 -10.79
C ALA A 223 1.90 -7.61 -11.76
N VAL A 224 1.69 -8.31 -12.84
CA VAL A 224 0.68 -8.00 -13.86
C VAL A 224 -0.54 -8.87 -13.62
N MET A 225 -1.68 -8.24 -13.34
CA MET A 225 -2.96 -8.92 -13.19
C MET A 225 -3.82 -8.76 -14.44
N HIS A 226 -4.48 -9.86 -14.85
CA HIS A 226 -5.41 -9.86 -15.96
C HIS A 226 -6.54 -10.88 -15.70
N HIS A 227 -7.79 -10.46 -15.83
CA HIS A 227 -8.98 -11.30 -15.62
C HIS A 227 -8.99 -12.12 -14.31
N GLY A 228 -8.46 -11.54 -13.23
CA GLY A 228 -8.42 -12.18 -11.91
C GLY A 228 -7.27 -13.14 -11.69
N GLU A 229 -6.33 -13.23 -12.60
CA GLU A 229 -5.13 -14.07 -12.54
C GLU A 229 -3.86 -13.24 -12.51
N LEU A 230 -2.77 -13.82 -11.99
CA LEU A 230 -1.43 -13.25 -12.10
C LEU A 230 -0.81 -13.73 -13.40
N LEU A 231 -0.60 -12.79 -14.34
CA LEU A 231 -0.04 -13.09 -15.66
C LEU A 231 1.48 -13.18 -15.64
N ALA A 232 2.13 -12.24 -14.94
CA ALA A 232 3.58 -12.16 -14.80
C ALA A 232 3.95 -11.47 -13.48
N CYS A 233 5.14 -11.77 -12.94
CA CYS A 233 5.68 -11.07 -11.78
C CYS A 233 7.21 -11.12 -11.82
N ASP A 234 7.84 -10.02 -12.26
CA ASP A 234 9.30 -9.94 -12.45
C ASP A 234 9.75 -8.47 -12.38
N THR A 235 11.03 -8.21 -12.68
CA THR A 235 11.56 -6.86 -12.80
C THR A 235 10.78 -6.05 -13.85
N PRO A 236 10.71 -4.71 -13.72
CA PRO A 236 10.03 -3.86 -14.70
C PRO A 236 10.43 -4.15 -16.14
N ASP A 237 11.73 -4.26 -16.41
CA ASP A 237 12.24 -4.51 -17.78
C ASP A 237 11.79 -5.88 -18.32
N ALA A 238 11.85 -6.93 -17.49
CA ALA A 238 11.42 -8.28 -17.89
C ALA A 238 9.91 -8.32 -18.19
N VAL A 239 9.09 -7.69 -17.34
CA VAL A 239 7.64 -7.61 -17.56
C VAL A 239 7.29 -6.83 -18.83
N MET A 240 7.97 -5.72 -19.10
CA MET A 240 7.75 -4.92 -20.31
C MET A 240 8.18 -5.62 -21.59
N ALA A 241 9.14 -6.53 -21.50
CA ALA A 241 9.61 -7.35 -22.63
C ALA A 241 8.75 -8.61 -22.87
N ASP A 242 7.87 -8.99 -21.94
CA ASP A 242 7.05 -10.19 -22.06
C ASP A 242 5.95 -10.03 -23.12
N PRO A 243 5.94 -10.85 -24.20
CA PRO A 243 4.95 -10.78 -25.26
C PRO A 243 3.51 -11.01 -24.75
N THR A 244 3.34 -11.83 -23.71
CA THR A 244 2.02 -12.12 -23.10
C THR A 244 1.47 -10.88 -22.42
N VAL A 245 2.33 -10.15 -21.69
CA VAL A 245 1.98 -8.89 -21.06
C VAL A 245 1.65 -7.82 -22.10
N GLN A 246 2.47 -7.71 -23.15
CA GLN A 246 2.25 -6.76 -24.25
C GLN A 246 0.91 -7.03 -24.95
N SER A 247 0.58 -8.30 -25.23
CA SER A 247 -0.68 -8.69 -25.84
C SER A 247 -1.88 -8.36 -24.94
N ALA A 248 -1.80 -8.66 -23.64
CA ALA A 248 -2.89 -8.48 -22.68
C ALA A 248 -3.12 -7.00 -22.33
N TYR A 249 -2.06 -6.18 -22.32
CA TYR A 249 -2.11 -4.80 -21.83
C TYR A 249 -2.22 -3.77 -22.95
N LEU A 250 -1.54 -4.00 -24.07
CA LEU A 250 -1.47 -3.05 -25.19
C LEU A 250 -2.45 -3.38 -26.31
N GLY A 251 -3.14 -4.53 -26.26
CA GLY A 251 -4.04 -4.96 -27.31
C GLY A 251 -3.33 -5.22 -28.65
N VAL A 252 -1.99 -5.31 -28.63
CA VAL A 252 -1.19 -5.65 -29.82
C VAL A 252 -1.30 -7.14 -29.99
N THR A 253 -2.18 -7.57 -30.91
CA THR A 253 -2.19 -8.97 -31.36
C THR A 253 -0.80 -9.32 -31.91
N ALA A 254 -0.25 -10.46 -31.50
CA ALA A 254 1.03 -11.00 -31.93
C ALA A 254 1.07 -11.36 -33.45
N GLY A 255 0.59 -10.47 -34.31
CA GLY A 255 0.39 -10.66 -35.75
C GLY A 255 0.86 -9.50 -36.63
N GLU A 256 1.34 -8.38 -36.10
CA GLU A 256 1.73 -7.21 -36.91
C GLU A 256 3.22 -6.85 -36.82
N ALA A 257 4.05 -7.79 -36.42
CA ALA A 257 5.51 -7.67 -36.53
C ALA A 257 6.03 -8.74 -37.49
N ALA A 258 5.70 -8.58 -38.79
CA ALA A 258 6.34 -9.30 -39.89
C ALA A 258 6.56 -8.34 -41.07
#